data_f623582062065e52c8f45fc26e3f6da6
#
_entry.id   f623582062065e52c8f45fc26e3f6da6
#
_cell.length_a   1.000
_cell.length_b   1.000
_cell.length_c   1.000
_cell.angle_alpha   90.00
_cell.angle_beta   90.00
_cell.angle_gamma   90.00
#
_symmetry.space_group_name_H-M   'P 1'
#
loop_
_entity.id
_entity.type
_entity.pdbx_description
1 polymer ?
#
loop_
_entity_poly.entity_id
_entity_poly.type
_entity_poly.pdbx_seq_one_letter_code
_entity_poly.pdbx_strand_id
1 'polypeptide(L)'
;MANFLRLLLGLALLPMCWGVSRAFLDAIVIAAGASGWMSVEALSLLGGVAAFAMSWFALSHPVRMYVLGHELTHALWGLLFGARPSDVRVSASGGSVKLTKSNLLITLAPYFFPFYTFIVIVVALITYAFFKPLPYLPLWLFLVGFTWSFHVLFTLETLGQRQPDVKLYGRIFSWTFIFLVNVGIVLVWLALMTPLTFAELGGLLAQRIISAYVGLWSAFWVSVVWIYRHVS
;
A
#
# COMPACT_ATOMS: atom_id res chain seq x y z
N MET A 1 24.80 11.52 -9.57
CA MET A 1 24.52 10.19 -10.18
C MET A 1 23.38 9.45 -9.47
N ALA A 2 23.42 9.18 -8.18
CA ALA A 2 22.37 8.38 -7.50
C ALA A 2 20.95 8.94 -7.66
N ASN A 3 20.74 10.26 -7.54
CA ASN A 3 19.42 10.86 -7.69
C ASN A 3 18.87 10.77 -9.12
N PHE A 4 19.75 10.85 -10.12
CA PHE A 4 19.36 10.69 -11.53
C PHE A 4 18.95 9.25 -11.82
N LEU A 5 19.71 8.26 -11.33
CA LEU A 5 19.35 6.85 -11.46
C LEU A 5 18.01 6.53 -10.78
N ARG A 6 17.77 7.06 -9.58
CA ARG A 6 16.47 6.89 -8.88
C ARG A 6 15.31 7.53 -9.65
N LEU A 7 15.53 8.68 -10.29
CA LEU A 7 14.54 9.28 -11.17
C LEU A 7 14.21 8.38 -12.35
N LEU A 8 15.24 7.86 -13.06
CA LEU A 8 15.04 6.93 -14.17
C LEU A 8 14.31 5.65 -13.74
N LEU A 9 14.69 5.07 -12.61
CA LEU A 9 14.01 3.90 -12.06
C LEU A 9 12.55 4.22 -11.72
N GLY A 10 12.29 5.35 -11.09
CA GLY A 10 10.92 5.77 -10.79
C GLY A 10 10.07 5.95 -12.05
N LEU A 11 10.61 6.58 -13.09
CA LEU A 11 9.94 6.73 -14.38
C LEU A 11 9.70 5.37 -15.07
N ALA A 12 10.69 4.48 -15.02
CA ALA A 12 10.56 3.13 -15.56
C ALA A 12 9.48 2.29 -14.85
N LEU A 13 9.19 2.57 -13.57
CA LEU A 13 8.13 1.89 -12.81
C LEU A 13 6.71 2.41 -13.11
N LEU A 14 6.53 3.58 -13.75
CA LEU A 14 5.20 4.14 -14.04
C LEU A 14 4.33 3.22 -14.90
N PRO A 15 4.82 2.61 -16.01
CA PRO A 15 4.01 1.65 -16.77
C PRO A 15 3.63 0.42 -15.92
N MET A 16 4.52 -0.03 -15.02
CA MET A 16 4.23 -1.09 -14.07
C MET A 16 3.10 -0.70 -13.11
N CYS A 17 3.11 0.53 -12.57
CA CYS A 17 2.01 1.04 -11.74
C CYS A 17 0.68 1.00 -12.51
N TRP A 18 0.67 1.41 -13.77
CA TRP A 18 -0.51 1.33 -14.63
C TRP A 18 -0.99 -0.11 -14.84
N GLY A 19 -0.07 -1.02 -15.19
CA GLY A 19 -0.38 -2.45 -15.37
C GLY A 19 -0.95 -3.08 -14.10
N VAL A 20 -0.33 -2.81 -12.95
CA VAL A 20 -0.77 -3.29 -11.64
C VAL A 20 -2.14 -2.71 -11.26
N SER A 21 -2.42 -1.43 -11.57
CA SER A 21 -3.75 -0.84 -11.36
C SER A 21 -4.83 -1.56 -12.17
N ARG A 22 -4.54 -1.90 -13.43
CA ARG A 22 -5.47 -2.65 -14.28
C ARG A 22 -5.70 -4.06 -13.75
N ALA A 23 -4.63 -4.76 -13.36
CA ALA A 23 -4.73 -6.09 -12.75
C ALA A 23 -5.54 -6.05 -11.44
N PHE A 24 -5.37 -5.02 -10.64
CA PHE A 24 -6.13 -4.80 -9.41
C PHE A 24 -7.63 -4.66 -9.67
N LEU A 25 -8.02 -3.86 -10.67
CA LEU A 25 -9.43 -3.71 -11.05
C LEU A 25 -10.02 -5.04 -11.55
N ASP A 26 -9.29 -5.78 -12.39
CA ASP A 26 -9.73 -7.09 -12.86
C ASP A 26 -9.88 -8.08 -11.69
N ALA A 27 -8.92 -8.10 -10.75
CA ALA A 27 -8.97 -8.97 -9.57
C ALA A 27 -10.17 -8.66 -8.67
N ILE A 28 -10.51 -7.37 -8.48
CA ILE A 28 -11.71 -6.97 -7.74
C ILE A 28 -12.98 -7.47 -8.44
N VAL A 29 -13.08 -7.33 -9.76
CA VAL A 29 -14.25 -7.80 -10.52
C VAL A 29 -14.42 -9.31 -10.40
N ILE A 30 -13.31 -10.07 -10.52
CA ILE A 30 -13.32 -11.54 -10.37
C ILE A 30 -13.73 -11.93 -8.93
N ALA A 31 -13.10 -11.33 -7.93
CA ALA A 31 -13.39 -11.58 -6.52
C ALA A 31 -14.86 -11.30 -6.18
N ALA A 32 -15.38 -10.19 -6.69
CA ALA A 32 -16.76 -9.78 -6.49
C ALA A 32 -17.77 -10.73 -7.15
N GLY A 33 -17.49 -11.17 -8.36
CA GLY A 33 -18.33 -12.15 -9.08
C GLY A 33 -18.39 -13.51 -8.38
N ALA A 34 -17.29 -13.91 -7.71
CA ALA A 34 -17.19 -15.19 -7.02
C ALA A 34 -17.81 -15.21 -5.62
N SER A 35 -17.63 -14.13 -4.83
CA SER A 35 -18.01 -14.11 -3.40
C SER A 35 -19.30 -13.36 -3.12
N GLY A 36 -19.75 -12.52 -4.06
CA GLY A 36 -20.85 -11.58 -3.86
C GLY A 36 -20.47 -10.40 -2.95
N TRP A 37 -20.77 -9.19 -3.38
CA TRP A 37 -20.55 -7.96 -2.58
C TRP A 37 -21.43 -7.86 -1.33
N MET A 38 -22.47 -8.68 -1.26
CA MET A 38 -23.49 -8.65 -0.20
C MET A 38 -23.23 -9.68 0.90
N SER A 39 -22.06 -10.34 0.92
CA SER A 39 -21.71 -11.18 2.05
C SER A 39 -21.49 -10.35 3.32
N VAL A 40 -21.81 -10.91 4.48
CA VAL A 40 -21.61 -10.23 5.78
C VAL A 40 -20.15 -9.82 5.97
N GLU A 41 -19.24 -10.66 5.50
CA GLU A 41 -17.79 -10.43 5.55
C GLU A 41 -17.39 -9.21 4.71
N ALA A 42 -17.83 -9.15 3.45
CA ALA A 42 -17.55 -8.02 2.55
C ALA A 42 -18.16 -6.72 3.08
N LEU A 43 -19.41 -6.77 3.53
CA LEU A 43 -20.11 -5.60 4.10
C LEU A 43 -19.44 -5.11 5.38
N SER A 44 -18.95 -6.01 6.24
CA SER A 44 -18.25 -5.63 7.47
C SER A 44 -16.93 -4.94 7.16
N LEU A 45 -16.13 -5.49 6.24
CA LEU A 45 -14.87 -4.88 5.80
C LEU A 45 -15.10 -3.49 5.19
N LEU A 46 -16.02 -3.41 4.21
CA LEU A 46 -16.35 -2.15 3.55
C LEU A 46 -16.98 -1.14 4.52
N GLY A 47 -17.79 -1.62 5.47
CA GLY A 47 -18.36 -0.81 6.55
C GLY A 47 -17.26 -0.19 7.42
N GLY A 48 -16.20 -0.93 7.75
CA GLY A 48 -15.04 -0.39 8.46
C GLY A 48 -14.30 0.67 7.66
N VAL A 49 -14.04 0.41 6.37
CA VAL A 49 -13.44 1.39 5.46
C VAL A 49 -14.27 2.67 5.39
N ALA A 50 -15.57 2.53 5.17
CA ALA A 50 -16.49 3.67 5.08
C ALA A 50 -16.57 4.44 6.40
N ALA A 51 -16.63 3.76 7.54
CA ALA A 51 -16.70 4.38 8.85
C ALA A 51 -15.50 5.27 9.13
N PHE A 52 -14.27 4.80 8.85
CA PHE A 52 -13.10 5.65 9.01
C PHE A 52 -13.07 6.79 7.98
N ALA A 53 -13.38 6.51 6.72
CA ALA A 53 -13.43 7.55 5.68
C ALA A 53 -14.46 8.65 6.03
N MET A 54 -15.63 8.30 6.55
CA MET A 54 -16.60 9.29 7.04
C MET A 54 -16.08 10.08 8.24
N SER A 55 -15.43 9.41 9.21
CA SER A 55 -14.82 10.08 10.37
C SER A 55 -13.72 11.06 9.97
N TRP A 56 -12.99 10.77 8.90
CA TRP A 56 -11.96 11.65 8.33
C TRP A 56 -12.52 13.03 7.94
N PHE A 57 -13.72 13.08 7.35
CA PHE A 57 -14.32 14.33 6.93
C PHE A 57 -15.14 15.01 8.04
N ALA A 58 -15.58 14.25 9.06
CA ALA A 58 -16.45 14.75 10.11
C ALA A 58 -15.74 15.15 11.40
N LEU A 59 -14.53 14.62 11.66
CA LEU A 59 -13.83 14.76 12.93
C LEU A 59 -12.41 15.31 12.74
N SER A 60 -11.78 15.77 13.83
CA SER A 60 -10.37 16.10 13.84
C SER A 60 -9.51 14.85 13.64
N HIS A 61 -8.48 14.95 12.79
CA HIS A 61 -7.61 13.82 12.49
C HIS A 61 -6.77 13.41 13.72
N PRO A 62 -6.70 12.11 14.06
CA PRO A 62 -5.91 11.62 15.18
C PRO A 62 -4.41 11.55 14.84
N VAL A 63 -3.80 12.70 14.53
CA VAL A 63 -2.41 12.83 14.05
C VAL A 63 -1.41 12.18 14.97
N ARG A 64 -1.57 12.29 16.31
CA ARG A 64 -0.66 11.65 17.27
C ARG A 64 -0.64 10.14 17.14
N MET A 65 -1.80 9.52 16.89
CA MET A 65 -1.90 8.07 16.68
C MET A 65 -1.18 7.67 15.37
N TYR A 66 -1.36 8.46 14.32
CA TYR A 66 -0.63 8.23 13.08
C TYR A 66 0.88 8.34 13.28
N VAL A 67 1.36 9.42 13.90
CA VAL A 67 2.80 9.61 14.16
C VAL A 67 3.35 8.48 15.01
N LEU A 68 2.62 8.03 16.06
CA LEU A 68 3.03 6.88 16.86
C LEU A 68 3.20 5.62 16.01
N GLY A 69 2.20 5.27 15.20
CA GLY A 69 2.27 4.10 14.31
C GLY A 69 3.40 4.21 13.30
N HIS A 70 3.67 5.42 12.77
CA HIS A 70 4.76 5.71 11.86
C HIS A 70 6.13 5.43 12.49
N GLU A 71 6.42 6.02 13.66
CA GLU A 71 7.70 5.82 14.35
C GLU A 71 7.89 4.39 14.85
N LEU A 72 6.81 3.75 15.33
CA LEU A 72 6.86 2.34 15.71
C LEU A 72 7.08 1.42 14.51
N THR A 73 6.60 1.78 13.34
CA THR A 73 6.89 1.03 12.10
C THR A 73 8.37 1.12 11.75
N HIS A 74 8.98 2.31 11.81
CA HIS A 74 10.43 2.45 11.64
C HIS A 74 11.20 1.60 12.66
N ALA A 75 10.79 1.59 13.93
CA ALA A 75 11.43 0.79 14.96
C ALA A 75 11.28 -0.71 14.70
N LEU A 76 10.07 -1.18 14.37
CA LEU A 76 9.78 -2.58 14.06
C LEU A 76 10.59 -3.08 12.86
N TRP A 77 10.55 -2.36 11.75
CA TRP A 77 11.33 -2.72 10.55
C TRP A 77 12.84 -2.58 10.80
N GLY A 78 13.24 -1.59 11.60
CA GLY A 78 14.61 -1.47 12.06
C GLY A 78 15.08 -2.75 12.78
N LEU A 79 14.32 -3.23 13.76
CA LEU A 79 14.61 -4.47 14.48
C LEU A 79 14.68 -5.69 13.55
N LEU A 80 13.73 -5.83 12.61
CA LEU A 80 13.74 -6.92 11.62
C LEU A 80 15.01 -6.94 10.76
N PHE A 81 15.58 -5.78 10.46
CA PHE A 81 16.85 -5.64 9.74
C PHE A 81 18.07 -5.54 10.69
N GLY A 82 17.90 -5.82 11.99
CA GLY A 82 18.98 -5.84 12.98
C GLY A 82 19.53 -4.44 13.32
N ALA A 83 18.75 -3.37 13.14
CA ALA A 83 19.03 -2.06 13.73
C ALA A 83 18.57 -2.03 15.19
N ARG A 84 19.14 -1.13 15.98
CA ARG A 84 18.71 -0.89 17.37
C ARG A 84 17.97 0.45 17.42
N PRO A 85 16.65 0.44 17.70
CA PRO A 85 15.89 1.66 17.90
C PRO A 85 16.19 2.27 19.26
N SER A 86 16.19 3.60 19.31
CA SER A 86 16.32 4.39 20.54
C SER A 86 15.65 5.75 20.36
N ASP A 87 15.39 6.44 21.49
CA ASP A 87 14.90 7.84 21.51
C ASP A 87 13.66 8.04 20.64
N VAL A 88 12.61 7.24 20.88
CA VAL A 88 11.31 7.38 20.20
C VAL A 88 10.58 8.61 20.74
N ARG A 89 10.29 9.57 19.88
CA ARG A 89 9.54 10.79 20.21
C ARG A 89 8.29 10.89 19.34
N VAL A 90 7.19 11.29 19.96
CA VAL A 90 5.89 11.44 19.30
C VAL A 90 5.21 12.70 19.75
N SER A 91 4.80 13.54 18.79
CA SER A 91 4.03 14.77 19.05
C SER A 91 2.98 14.97 17.94
N ALA A 92 2.10 15.96 18.11
CA ALA A 92 1.15 16.35 17.07
C ALA A 92 1.83 17.04 15.88
N SER A 93 3.03 17.56 16.05
CA SER A 93 3.81 18.24 14.99
C SER A 93 4.78 17.31 14.27
N GLY A 94 4.87 16.04 14.67
CA GLY A 94 5.75 15.03 14.07
C GLY A 94 6.39 14.12 15.12
N GLY A 95 7.17 13.15 14.65
CA GLY A 95 7.90 12.20 15.47
C GLY A 95 9.31 11.95 14.97
N SER A 96 10.04 11.13 15.71
CA SER A 96 11.35 10.64 15.31
C SER A 96 11.72 9.39 16.10
N VAL A 97 12.41 8.47 15.46
CA VAL A 97 13.10 7.34 16.09
C VAL A 97 14.54 7.30 15.61
N LYS A 98 15.49 7.13 16.53
CA LYS A 98 16.89 6.94 16.16
C LYS A 98 17.15 5.46 15.91
N LEU A 99 17.76 5.16 14.78
CA LEU A 99 18.14 3.81 14.37
C LEU A 99 19.64 3.75 14.10
N THR A 100 20.29 2.66 14.52
CA THR A 100 21.74 2.47 14.27
C THR A 100 22.08 2.28 12.80
N LYS A 101 21.11 1.86 11.98
CA LYS A 101 21.22 1.76 10.51
C LYS A 101 19.85 1.89 9.87
N SER A 102 19.81 2.27 8.59
CA SER A 102 18.58 2.36 7.80
C SER A 102 18.82 1.84 6.39
N ASN A 103 17.76 1.46 5.71
CA ASN A 103 17.71 1.07 4.30
C ASN A 103 16.38 1.51 3.68
N LEU A 104 16.19 1.24 2.38
CA LEU A 104 14.97 1.58 1.65
C LEU A 104 13.70 1.08 2.35
N LEU A 105 13.69 -0.19 2.77
CA LEU A 105 12.51 -0.81 3.38
C LEU A 105 12.22 -0.22 4.75
N ILE A 106 13.21 -0.02 5.60
CA ILE A 106 13.04 0.64 6.90
C ILE A 106 12.49 2.06 6.72
N THR A 107 13.07 2.82 5.79
CA THR A 107 12.71 4.23 5.57
C THR A 107 11.30 4.39 4.98
N LEU A 108 10.88 3.51 4.08
CA LEU A 108 9.57 3.63 3.44
C LEU A 108 8.49 2.75 4.07
N ALA A 109 8.83 1.91 5.05
CA ALA A 109 7.87 1.01 5.71
C ALA A 109 6.62 1.71 6.24
N PRO A 110 6.68 2.88 6.90
CA PRO A 110 5.48 3.54 7.42
C PRO A 110 4.44 3.90 6.36
N TYR A 111 4.83 3.97 5.10
CA TYR A 111 3.94 4.33 3.98
C TYR A 111 3.29 3.12 3.30
N PHE A 112 3.76 1.90 3.57
CA PHE A 112 3.19 0.68 2.98
C PHE A 112 2.85 -0.40 4.02
N PHE A 113 3.30 -0.28 5.26
CA PHE A 113 3.00 -1.24 6.32
C PHE A 113 1.91 -0.70 7.24
N PRO A 114 0.67 -1.23 7.18
CA PRO A 114 -0.46 -0.74 7.95
C PRO A 114 -0.35 -1.22 9.41
N PHE A 115 0.41 -0.53 10.24
CA PHE A 115 0.80 -0.92 11.59
C PHE A 115 -0.38 -1.35 12.47
N TYR A 116 -1.46 -0.55 12.52
CA TYR A 116 -2.62 -0.89 13.35
C TYR A 116 -3.42 -2.05 12.78
N THR A 117 -3.52 -2.18 11.45
CA THR A 117 -4.14 -3.34 10.82
C THR A 117 -3.37 -4.62 11.14
N PHE A 118 -2.03 -4.54 11.13
CA PHE A 118 -1.18 -5.66 11.53
C PHE A 118 -1.46 -6.08 12.97
N ILE A 119 -1.59 -5.13 13.91
CA ILE A 119 -1.96 -5.44 15.31
C ILE A 119 -3.32 -6.13 15.36
N VAL A 120 -4.34 -5.62 14.67
CA VAL A 120 -5.68 -6.23 14.63
C VAL A 120 -5.61 -7.66 14.11
N ILE A 121 -4.87 -7.91 13.02
CA ILE A 121 -4.69 -9.26 12.45
C ILE A 121 -3.98 -10.18 13.45
N VAL A 122 -2.90 -9.72 14.10
CA VAL A 122 -2.18 -10.54 15.10
C VAL A 122 -3.08 -10.91 16.26
N VAL A 123 -3.85 -9.95 16.79
CA VAL A 123 -4.80 -10.22 17.88
C VAL A 123 -5.90 -11.18 17.45
N ALA A 124 -6.43 -11.03 16.21
CA ALA A 124 -7.40 -11.97 15.66
C ALA A 124 -6.83 -13.39 15.52
N LEU A 125 -5.59 -13.53 15.07
CA LEU A 125 -4.90 -14.82 14.94
C LEU A 125 -4.67 -15.48 16.31
N ILE A 126 -4.27 -14.70 17.32
CA ILE A 126 -4.14 -15.17 18.71
C ILE A 126 -5.51 -15.63 19.21
N THR A 127 -6.56 -14.84 19.03
CA THR A 127 -7.92 -15.21 19.41
C THR A 127 -8.37 -16.50 18.74
N TYR A 128 -8.11 -16.66 17.43
CA TYR A 128 -8.41 -17.87 16.69
C TYR A 128 -7.65 -19.10 17.20
N ALA A 129 -6.41 -18.92 17.70
CA ALA A 129 -5.64 -20.04 18.27
C ALA A 129 -6.32 -20.64 19.51
N PHE A 130 -7.01 -19.81 20.30
CA PHE A 130 -7.70 -20.24 21.53
C PHE A 130 -9.17 -20.58 21.29
N PHE A 131 -9.83 -19.92 20.33
CA PHE A 131 -11.27 -20.05 20.06
C PHE A 131 -11.51 -20.33 18.57
N LYS A 132 -11.88 -21.55 18.22
CA LYS A 132 -12.18 -22.00 16.84
C LYS A 132 -13.66 -22.39 16.73
N PRO A 133 -14.41 -21.84 15.76
CA PRO A 133 -14.03 -20.80 14.77
C PRO A 133 -13.80 -19.44 15.46
N LEU A 134 -13.13 -18.51 14.74
CA LEU A 134 -12.91 -17.15 15.25
C LEU A 134 -14.24 -16.48 15.62
N PRO A 135 -14.47 -16.15 16.89
CA PRO A 135 -15.71 -15.49 17.29
C PRO A 135 -15.78 -14.08 16.72
N TYR A 136 -16.99 -13.63 16.39
CA TYR A 136 -17.26 -12.27 15.90
C TYR A 136 -16.44 -11.88 14.64
N LEU A 137 -16.25 -12.83 13.70
CA LEU A 137 -15.51 -12.56 12.44
C LEU A 137 -15.89 -11.24 11.76
N PRO A 138 -17.20 -10.85 11.65
CA PRO A 138 -17.58 -9.55 11.09
C PRO A 138 -16.95 -8.35 11.80
N LEU A 139 -16.81 -8.39 13.13
CA LEU A 139 -16.14 -7.33 13.89
C LEU A 139 -14.65 -7.24 13.56
N TRP A 140 -13.96 -8.37 13.43
CA TRP A 140 -12.54 -8.38 13.05
C TRP A 140 -12.34 -7.79 11.65
N LEU A 141 -13.19 -8.15 10.70
CA LEU A 141 -13.15 -7.61 9.34
C LEU A 141 -13.45 -6.11 9.31
N PHE A 142 -14.43 -5.66 10.09
CA PHE A 142 -14.70 -4.23 10.27
C PHE A 142 -13.47 -3.49 10.81
N LEU A 143 -12.83 -3.99 11.85
CA LEU A 143 -11.63 -3.39 12.43
C LEU A 143 -10.44 -3.37 11.46
N VAL A 144 -10.28 -4.42 10.65
CA VAL A 144 -9.28 -4.47 9.56
C VAL A 144 -9.58 -3.38 8.54
N GLY A 145 -10.80 -3.27 8.05
CA GLY A 145 -11.20 -2.22 7.11
C GLY A 145 -11.00 -0.81 7.67
N PHE A 146 -11.40 -0.58 8.91
CA PHE A 146 -11.28 0.70 9.60
C PHE A 146 -9.80 1.12 9.77
N THR A 147 -8.96 0.24 10.27
CA THR A 147 -7.53 0.54 10.50
C THR A 147 -6.73 0.61 9.21
N TRP A 148 -7.13 -0.14 8.18
CA TRP A 148 -6.51 -0.04 6.86
C TRP A 148 -6.87 1.29 6.17
N SER A 149 -8.11 1.72 6.25
CA SER A 149 -8.55 3.04 5.76
C SER A 149 -7.81 4.17 6.48
N PHE A 150 -7.61 4.05 7.81
CA PHE A 150 -6.75 4.95 8.58
C PHE A 150 -5.34 5.05 7.97
N HIS A 151 -4.70 3.90 7.73
CA HIS A 151 -3.36 3.87 7.15
C HIS A 151 -3.31 4.54 5.77
N VAL A 152 -4.24 4.21 4.87
CA VAL A 152 -4.25 4.73 3.51
C VAL A 152 -4.47 6.24 3.48
N LEU A 153 -5.46 6.76 4.20
CA LEU A 153 -5.79 8.18 4.19
C LEU A 153 -4.66 9.04 4.77
N PHE A 154 -4.07 8.62 5.90
CA PHE A 154 -2.90 9.30 6.47
C PHE A 154 -1.66 9.19 5.57
N THR A 155 -1.45 8.04 4.91
CA THR A 155 -0.36 7.89 3.94
C THR A 155 -0.53 8.85 2.78
N LEU A 156 -1.72 8.98 2.21
CA LEU A 156 -2.00 9.93 1.11
C LEU A 156 -1.79 11.38 1.55
N GLU A 157 -2.31 11.78 2.72
CA GLU A 157 -2.08 13.11 3.28
C GLU A 157 -0.59 13.39 3.46
N THR A 158 0.13 12.46 4.06
CA THR A 158 1.55 12.60 4.38
C THR A 158 2.41 12.64 3.12
N LEU A 159 2.11 11.83 2.10
CA LEU A 159 2.79 11.87 0.79
C LEU A 159 2.57 13.21 0.06
N GLY A 160 1.46 13.90 0.31
CA GLY A 160 1.21 15.26 -0.17
C GLY A 160 2.13 16.30 0.46
N GLN A 161 2.70 16.03 1.63
CA GLN A 161 3.59 16.91 2.36
C GLN A 161 5.07 16.68 1.99
N ARG A 162 5.97 17.54 2.52
CA ARG A 162 7.43 17.41 2.30
C ARG A 162 8.02 16.43 3.32
N GLN A 163 8.04 15.14 3.01
CA GLN A 163 8.60 14.11 3.90
C GLN A 163 10.09 13.87 3.62
N PRO A 164 10.95 13.87 4.66
CA PRO A 164 12.39 13.54 4.54
C PRO A 164 12.64 12.15 3.96
N ASP A 165 11.89 11.14 4.42
CA ASP A 165 12.00 9.75 4.00
C ASP A 165 11.80 9.55 2.51
N VAL A 166 10.74 10.18 1.97
CA VAL A 166 10.41 10.16 0.55
C VAL A 166 11.48 10.87 -0.28
N LYS A 167 12.05 11.96 0.24
CA LYS A 167 13.12 12.70 -0.45
C LYS A 167 14.42 11.92 -0.52
N LEU A 168 14.74 11.13 0.50
CA LEU A 168 15.98 10.37 0.60
C LEU A 168 16.22 9.46 -0.61
N TYR A 169 15.17 8.85 -1.13
CA TYR A 169 15.22 7.96 -2.30
C TYR A 169 14.70 8.60 -3.60
N GLY A 170 14.25 9.87 -3.54
CA GLY A 170 13.64 10.59 -4.65
C GLY A 170 12.13 10.36 -4.74
N ARG A 171 11.38 11.47 -4.93
CA ARG A 171 9.91 11.46 -4.79
C ARG A 171 9.22 10.48 -5.75
N ILE A 172 9.58 10.49 -7.04
CA ILE A 172 8.94 9.64 -8.04
C ILE A 172 9.19 8.16 -7.74
N PHE A 173 10.45 7.78 -7.47
CA PHE A 173 10.79 6.41 -7.11
C PHE A 173 10.08 5.96 -5.84
N SER A 174 10.10 6.78 -4.78
CA SER A 174 9.44 6.44 -3.51
C SER A 174 7.92 6.28 -3.69
N TRP A 175 7.27 7.15 -4.43
CA TRP A 175 5.82 7.07 -4.67
C TRP A 175 5.44 5.84 -5.48
N THR A 176 6.16 5.52 -6.56
CA THR A 176 5.90 4.32 -7.36
C THR A 176 6.15 3.05 -6.53
N PHE A 177 7.22 3.02 -5.74
CA PHE A 177 7.53 1.90 -4.85
C PHE A 177 6.43 1.69 -3.80
N ILE A 178 6.07 2.75 -3.06
CA ILE A 178 5.01 2.72 -2.04
C ILE A 178 3.68 2.27 -2.65
N PHE A 179 3.30 2.79 -3.82
CA PHE A 179 2.10 2.41 -4.52
C PHE A 179 2.09 0.92 -4.87
N LEU A 180 3.17 0.42 -5.50
CA LEU A 180 3.28 -0.98 -5.91
C LEU A 180 3.20 -1.94 -4.73
N VAL A 181 3.86 -1.61 -3.61
CA VAL A 181 3.82 -2.45 -2.42
C VAL A 181 2.42 -2.45 -1.79
N ASN A 182 1.77 -1.28 -1.64
CA ASN A 182 0.41 -1.21 -1.09
C ASN A 182 -0.59 -2.00 -1.94
N VAL A 183 -0.60 -1.80 -3.27
CA VAL A 183 -1.50 -2.55 -4.15
C VAL A 183 -1.16 -4.04 -4.14
N GLY A 184 0.13 -4.40 -4.12
CA GLY A 184 0.59 -5.78 -3.99
C GLY A 184 0.07 -6.47 -2.72
N ILE A 185 0.11 -5.80 -1.57
CA ILE A 185 -0.44 -6.31 -0.30
C ILE A 185 -1.94 -6.57 -0.44
N VAL A 186 -2.70 -5.64 -1.02
CA VAL A 186 -4.15 -5.83 -1.23
C VAL A 186 -4.44 -6.98 -2.20
N LEU A 187 -3.67 -7.12 -3.27
CA LEU A 187 -3.80 -8.22 -4.22
C LEU A 187 -3.52 -9.59 -3.59
N VAL A 188 -2.46 -9.69 -2.78
CA VAL A 188 -2.18 -10.90 -2.00
C VAL A 188 -3.34 -11.20 -1.06
N TRP A 189 -3.88 -10.19 -0.41
CA TRP A 189 -5.00 -10.36 0.50
C TRP A 189 -6.28 -10.80 -0.22
N LEU A 190 -6.57 -10.25 -1.40
CA LEU A 190 -7.67 -10.71 -2.25
C LEU A 190 -7.52 -12.19 -2.61
N ALA A 191 -6.32 -12.63 -3.01
CA ALA A 191 -6.07 -14.04 -3.33
C ALA A 191 -6.20 -14.97 -2.12
N LEU A 192 -5.94 -14.49 -0.89
CA LEU A 192 -6.12 -15.25 0.34
C LEU A 192 -7.59 -15.35 0.79
N MET A 193 -8.41 -14.34 0.49
CA MET A 193 -9.78 -14.19 1.00
C MET A 193 -10.87 -14.55 -0.02
N THR A 194 -10.51 -14.79 -1.27
CA THR A 194 -11.45 -15.08 -2.36
C THR A 194 -11.01 -16.32 -3.13
N PRO A 195 -11.85 -16.89 -4.01
CA PRO A 195 -11.46 -18.02 -4.86
C PRO A 195 -10.37 -17.70 -5.89
N LEU A 196 -9.94 -16.43 -6.04
CA LEU A 196 -8.86 -16.05 -6.93
C LEU A 196 -7.54 -16.70 -6.51
N THR A 197 -7.02 -17.58 -7.33
CA THR A 197 -5.76 -18.29 -7.05
C THR A 197 -4.54 -17.38 -7.28
N PHE A 198 -3.41 -17.68 -6.63
CA PHE A 198 -2.14 -16.99 -6.87
C PHE A 198 -1.65 -17.17 -8.32
N ALA A 199 -1.97 -18.28 -8.98
CA ALA A 199 -1.61 -18.50 -10.38
C ALA A 199 -2.40 -17.57 -11.32
N GLU A 200 -3.71 -17.42 -11.10
CA GLU A 200 -4.55 -16.48 -11.86
C GLU A 200 -4.11 -15.04 -11.61
N LEU A 201 -3.87 -14.66 -10.36
CA LEU A 201 -3.35 -13.34 -10.02
C LEU A 201 -2.01 -13.06 -10.70
N GLY A 202 -1.08 -14.03 -10.69
CA GLY A 202 0.21 -13.93 -11.37
C GLY A 202 0.04 -13.75 -12.89
N GLY A 203 -0.88 -14.50 -13.51
CA GLY A 203 -1.24 -14.36 -14.91
C GLY A 203 -1.80 -12.98 -15.25
N LEU A 204 -2.75 -12.48 -14.45
CA LEU A 204 -3.31 -11.12 -14.60
C LEU A 204 -2.23 -10.04 -14.50
N LEU A 205 -1.39 -10.12 -13.48
CA LEU A 205 -0.28 -9.17 -13.28
C LEU A 205 0.67 -9.18 -14.48
N ALA A 206 1.15 -10.36 -14.90
CA ALA A 206 2.04 -10.51 -16.04
C ALA A 206 1.42 -9.92 -17.30
N GLN A 207 0.19 -10.31 -17.64
CA GLN A 207 -0.51 -9.81 -18.83
C GLN A 207 -0.67 -8.30 -18.82
N ARG A 208 -1.13 -7.72 -17.72
CA ARG A 208 -1.40 -6.27 -17.63
C ARG A 208 -0.13 -5.45 -17.60
N ILE A 209 0.91 -5.90 -16.89
CA ILE A 209 2.22 -5.23 -16.87
C ILE A 209 2.86 -5.25 -18.28
N ILE A 210 2.92 -6.43 -18.92
CA ILE A 210 3.47 -6.54 -20.28
C ILE A 210 2.70 -5.63 -21.24
N SER A 211 1.36 -5.67 -21.21
CA SER A 211 0.52 -4.81 -22.06
C SER A 211 0.79 -3.33 -21.84
N ALA A 212 1.07 -2.89 -20.60
CA ALA A 212 1.40 -1.50 -20.29
C ALA A 212 2.72 -1.06 -20.94
N TYR A 213 3.77 -1.89 -20.87
CA TYR A 213 5.04 -1.58 -21.49
C TYR A 213 4.98 -1.65 -23.02
N VAL A 214 4.30 -2.65 -23.59
CA VAL A 214 4.08 -2.77 -25.05
C VAL A 214 3.28 -1.59 -25.57
N GLY A 215 2.22 -1.18 -24.85
CA GLY A 215 1.42 -0.01 -25.20
C GLY A 215 2.22 1.29 -25.21
N LEU A 216 3.08 1.49 -24.19
CA LEU A 216 3.98 2.65 -24.15
C LEU A 216 4.97 2.64 -25.32
N TRP A 217 5.57 1.49 -25.61
CA TRP A 217 6.50 1.32 -26.72
C TRP A 217 5.84 1.60 -28.07
N SER A 218 4.65 1.06 -28.32
CA SER A 218 3.91 1.30 -29.54
C SER A 218 3.51 2.77 -29.71
N ALA A 219 3.05 3.42 -28.64
CA ALA A 219 2.73 4.85 -28.66
C ALA A 219 3.95 5.72 -28.98
N PHE A 220 5.12 5.38 -28.41
CA PHE A 220 6.39 6.04 -28.74
C PHE A 220 6.71 5.94 -30.24
N TRP A 221 6.67 4.72 -30.82
CA TRP A 221 6.96 4.54 -32.23
C TRP A 221 5.96 5.23 -33.17
N VAL A 222 4.68 5.20 -32.86
CA VAL A 222 3.65 5.95 -33.59
C VAL A 222 3.96 7.44 -33.58
N SER A 223 4.35 8.00 -32.43
CA SER A 223 4.72 9.41 -32.30
C SER A 223 5.98 9.75 -33.13
N VAL A 224 7.01 8.91 -33.07
CA VAL A 224 8.24 9.10 -33.85
C VAL A 224 7.93 9.08 -35.37
N VAL A 225 7.15 8.11 -35.85
CA VAL A 225 6.78 8.01 -37.27
C VAL A 225 5.93 9.20 -37.71
N TRP A 226 5.01 9.66 -36.83
CA TRP A 226 4.19 10.83 -37.10
C TRP A 226 5.06 12.10 -37.24
N ILE A 227 5.98 12.33 -36.32
CA ILE A 227 6.91 13.49 -36.33
C ILE A 227 7.75 13.43 -37.64
N TYR A 228 8.33 12.26 -37.94
CA TYR A 228 9.14 12.08 -39.17
C TYR A 228 8.37 12.44 -40.44
N ARG A 229 7.10 12.06 -40.54
CA ARG A 229 6.25 12.33 -41.72
C ARG A 229 5.79 13.79 -41.85
N HIS A 230 5.79 14.58 -40.79
CA HIS A 230 5.27 15.94 -40.80
C HIS A 230 6.36 17.02 -40.65
N VAL A 231 7.59 16.63 -40.36
CA VAL A 231 8.73 17.56 -40.15
C VAL A 231 9.79 17.37 -41.28
N SER A 232 9.76 16.24 -41.98
CA SER A 232 10.53 16.01 -43.23
C SER A 232 9.76 16.42 -44.46
#